data_ba9d0c52b1490a7631c7d32b80b2b9c1
#
_entry.id   ba9d0c52b1490a7631c7d32b80b2b9c1
#
_cell.length_a   1.000
_cell.length_b   1.000
_cell.length_c   1.000
_cell.angle_alpha   90.00
_cell.angle_beta   90.00
_cell.angle_gamma   90.00
#
_symmetry.space_group_name_H-M   'P 1'
#
loop_
_entity.id
_entity.type
_entity.pdbx_description
1 polymer ?
#
loop_
_entity_poly.entity_id
_entity_poly.type
_entity_poly.pdbx_seq_one_letter_code
_entity_poly.pdbx_strand_id
1 'polypeptide(L)'
;MKLLIEMTLQSDAVFGNGLSIPGGEDIATQMDDAGFPYLKGNTFKGIFREELINLLGWTGKDTAETDHIVCTLMGEGGSELLDESRKVSFSDLVVHPLLRSAAEEETGDLSEHKAMFTYTRDFTSLENGMAKEGSLRQCRCVKSGFHFYGTCVCDAQDAELVKEVLGQIKWVGTMRNRGFS
;
A
#
# COMPACT_ATOMS: atom_id res chain seq x y z
N MET A 1 -22.09 -1.88 2.36
CA MET A 1 -21.61 -1.32 3.64
C MET A 1 -20.34 -0.55 3.40
N LYS A 2 -20.06 0.54 4.15
CA LYS A 2 -18.82 1.30 4.05
C LYS A 2 -18.05 1.16 5.38
N LEU A 3 -16.80 0.73 5.30
CA LEU A 3 -15.88 0.59 6.43
C LEU A 3 -14.81 1.69 6.31
N LEU A 4 -14.43 2.29 7.43
CA LEU A 4 -13.27 3.16 7.53
C LEU A 4 -12.04 2.31 7.77
N ILE A 5 -10.97 2.58 7.04
CA ILE A 5 -9.65 1.96 7.23
C ILE A 5 -8.74 3.03 7.82
N GLU A 6 -8.10 2.71 8.93
CA GLU A 6 -6.98 3.45 9.48
C GLU A 6 -5.75 2.55 9.46
N MET A 7 -4.70 3.00 8.80
CA MET A 7 -3.43 2.30 8.68
C MET A 7 -2.33 3.14 9.33
N THR A 8 -1.65 2.58 10.33
CA THR A 8 -0.51 3.23 11.00
C THR A 8 0.78 2.55 10.60
N LEU A 9 1.74 3.30 10.05
CA LEU A 9 3.05 2.77 9.73
C LEU A 9 3.88 2.57 11.01
N GLN A 10 4.17 1.33 11.36
CA GLN A 10 5.06 0.99 12.49
C GLN A 10 6.54 1.06 12.10
N SER A 11 6.85 0.95 10.83
CA SER A 11 8.17 1.13 10.22
C SER A 11 8.06 1.96 8.96
N ASP A 12 9.20 2.40 8.43
CA ASP A 12 9.22 3.12 7.15
C ASP A 12 8.72 2.23 6.02
N ALA A 13 8.01 2.81 5.06
CA ALA A 13 7.44 2.08 3.94
C ALA A 13 7.75 2.75 2.58
N VAL A 14 7.73 1.98 1.51
CA VAL A 14 7.87 2.49 0.13
C VAL A 14 6.56 2.29 -0.61
N PHE A 15 5.82 3.36 -0.83
CA PHE A 15 4.60 3.34 -1.67
C PHE A 15 4.99 3.54 -3.14
N GLY A 16 5.68 2.55 -3.72
CA GLY A 16 6.23 2.65 -5.06
C GLY A 16 5.20 2.99 -6.13
N ASN A 17 5.52 3.95 -6.99
CA ASN A 17 4.66 4.35 -8.11
C ASN A 17 5.03 3.66 -9.44
N GLY A 18 6.02 2.76 -9.43
CA GLY A 18 6.52 2.05 -10.60
C GLY A 18 7.45 2.86 -11.50
N LEU A 19 7.78 4.10 -11.11
CA LEU A 19 8.67 4.98 -11.86
C LEU A 19 10.05 5.03 -11.21
N SER A 20 11.08 5.18 -12.05
CA SER A 20 12.43 5.58 -11.64
C SER A 20 12.72 6.97 -12.20
N ILE A 21 13.47 7.77 -11.44
CA ILE A 21 13.88 9.12 -11.84
C ILE A 21 15.34 9.04 -12.30
N PRO A 22 15.64 9.25 -13.59
CA PRO A 22 17.02 9.24 -14.08
C PRO A 22 17.90 10.25 -13.32
N GLY A 23 18.99 9.77 -12.72
CA GLY A 23 19.88 10.60 -11.88
C GLY A 23 19.33 10.93 -10.49
N GLY A 24 18.24 10.28 -10.08
CA GLY A 24 17.60 10.42 -8.79
C GLY A 24 17.21 9.05 -8.20
N GLU A 25 15.98 8.95 -7.70
CA GLU A 25 15.48 7.76 -7.01
C GLU A 25 15.17 6.61 -7.98
N ASP A 26 15.68 5.41 -7.71
CA ASP A 26 15.35 4.19 -8.47
C ASP A 26 13.90 3.75 -8.23
N ILE A 27 13.38 4.03 -7.02
CA ILE A 27 11.99 3.77 -6.65
C ILE A 27 11.42 5.04 -6.02
N ALA A 28 10.57 5.72 -6.77
CA ALA A 28 9.84 6.87 -6.28
C ALA A 28 8.58 6.44 -5.51
N THR A 29 8.26 7.15 -4.44
CA THR A 29 7.01 6.97 -3.69
C THR A 29 5.87 7.70 -4.39
N GLN A 30 4.68 7.10 -4.35
CA GLN A 30 3.45 7.71 -4.84
C GLN A 30 3.12 8.96 -4.03
N MET A 31 2.97 10.09 -4.72
CA MET A 31 2.62 11.40 -4.18
C MET A 31 1.41 11.96 -4.91
N ASP A 32 0.62 12.76 -4.23
CA ASP A 32 -0.39 13.60 -4.86
C ASP A 32 0.21 14.91 -5.39
N ASP A 33 -0.62 15.74 -6.03
CA ASP A 33 -0.22 17.01 -6.64
C ASP A 33 0.25 18.06 -5.61
N ALA A 34 -0.07 17.87 -4.34
CA ALA A 34 0.37 18.72 -3.24
C ALA A 34 1.58 18.16 -2.47
N GLY A 35 2.17 17.04 -2.91
CA GLY A 35 3.37 16.45 -2.32
C GLY A 35 3.14 15.56 -1.11
N PHE A 36 1.90 15.12 -0.85
CA PHE A 36 1.58 14.19 0.21
C PHE A 36 1.65 12.74 -0.27
N PRO A 37 2.29 11.84 0.48
CA PRO A 37 2.32 10.43 0.12
C PRO A 37 0.95 9.78 0.30
N TYR A 38 0.62 8.83 -0.57
CA TYR A 38 -0.56 8.01 -0.44
C TYR A 38 -0.35 6.60 -0.99
N LEU A 39 -1.13 5.64 -0.51
CA LEU A 39 -1.16 4.29 -1.03
C LEU A 39 -2.39 4.13 -1.92
N LYS A 40 -2.18 3.82 -3.20
CA LYS A 40 -3.28 3.61 -4.15
C LYS A 40 -4.21 2.49 -3.70
N GLY A 41 -5.52 2.72 -3.77
CA GLY A 41 -6.54 1.73 -3.45
C GLY A 41 -6.39 0.44 -4.24
N ASN A 42 -6.00 0.52 -5.53
CA ASN A 42 -5.72 -0.67 -6.34
C ASN A 42 -4.48 -1.45 -5.85
N THR A 43 -3.45 -0.77 -5.36
CA THR A 43 -2.29 -1.43 -4.74
C THR A 43 -2.70 -2.12 -3.43
N PHE A 44 -3.47 -1.41 -2.60
CA PHE A 44 -4.01 -1.96 -1.36
C PHE A 44 -4.95 -3.16 -1.61
N LYS A 45 -5.78 -3.08 -2.66
CA LYS A 45 -6.61 -4.19 -3.13
C LYS A 45 -5.79 -5.45 -3.44
N GLY A 46 -4.61 -5.28 -4.07
CA GLY A 46 -3.69 -6.39 -4.34
C GLY A 46 -3.16 -7.05 -3.06
N ILE A 47 -2.79 -6.25 -2.06
CA ILE A 47 -2.36 -6.72 -0.75
C ILE A 47 -3.50 -7.47 -0.04
N PHE A 48 -4.69 -6.90 -0.04
CA PHE A 48 -5.88 -7.52 0.53
C PHE A 48 -6.20 -8.87 -0.13
N ARG A 49 -6.08 -8.96 -1.47
CA ARG A 49 -6.28 -10.23 -2.20
C ARG A 49 -5.30 -11.31 -1.74
N GLU A 50 -4.03 -10.96 -1.56
CA GLU A 50 -2.99 -11.88 -1.09
C GLU A 50 -3.31 -12.40 0.31
N GLU A 51 -3.68 -11.50 1.23
CA GLU A 51 -4.04 -11.90 2.60
C GLU A 51 -5.35 -12.68 2.67
N LEU A 52 -6.32 -12.40 1.80
CA LEU A 52 -7.54 -13.20 1.68
C LEU A 52 -7.21 -14.65 1.27
N ILE A 53 -6.34 -14.82 0.27
CA ILE A 53 -5.89 -16.15 -0.18
C ILE A 53 -5.19 -16.88 0.97
N ASN A 54 -4.28 -16.20 1.68
CA ASN A 54 -3.56 -16.76 2.82
C ASN A 54 -4.54 -17.21 3.93
N LEU A 55 -5.48 -16.35 4.31
CA LEU A 55 -6.46 -16.65 5.35
C LEU A 55 -7.32 -17.87 4.97
N LEU A 56 -7.83 -17.90 3.74
CA LEU A 56 -8.64 -19.02 3.26
C LEU A 56 -7.87 -20.35 3.26
N GLY A 57 -6.59 -20.31 2.84
CA GLY A 57 -5.71 -21.46 2.89
C GLY A 57 -5.47 -21.96 4.32
N TRP A 58 -5.25 -21.06 5.29
CA TRP A 58 -5.08 -21.42 6.71
C TRP A 58 -6.33 -21.99 7.34
N THR A 59 -7.52 -21.61 6.85
CA THR A 59 -8.80 -22.17 7.30
C THR A 59 -9.12 -23.53 6.64
N GLY A 60 -8.20 -24.07 5.82
CA GLY A 60 -8.32 -25.40 5.24
C GLY A 60 -9.15 -25.48 3.97
N LYS A 61 -9.46 -24.34 3.33
CA LYS A 61 -10.12 -24.34 2.02
C LYS A 61 -9.16 -24.82 0.93
N ASP A 62 -9.69 -25.61 0.01
CA ASP A 62 -8.91 -26.01 -1.15
C ASP A 62 -8.73 -24.85 -2.17
N THR A 63 -7.88 -25.08 -3.17
CA THR A 63 -7.58 -24.06 -4.18
C THR A 63 -8.81 -23.61 -4.97
N ALA A 64 -9.69 -24.54 -5.33
CA ALA A 64 -10.89 -24.23 -6.13
C ALA A 64 -11.92 -23.41 -5.33
N GLU A 65 -12.13 -23.73 -4.07
CA GLU A 65 -12.97 -22.95 -3.15
C GLU A 65 -12.39 -21.55 -2.92
N THR A 66 -11.06 -21.46 -2.71
CA THR A 66 -10.34 -20.19 -2.53
C THR A 66 -10.50 -19.29 -3.75
N ASP A 67 -10.22 -19.82 -4.93
CA ASP A 67 -10.37 -19.08 -6.19
C ASP A 67 -11.80 -18.60 -6.42
N HIS A 68 -12.78 -19.43 -6.13
CA HIS A 68 -14.18 -19.05 -6.24
C HIS A 68 -14.55 -17.88 -5.32
N ILE A 69 -14.15 -17.92 -4.06
CA ILE A 69 -14.41 -16.83 -3.08
C ILE A 69 -13.70 -15.55 -3.51
N VAL A 70 -12.42 -15.63 -3.88
CA VAL A 70 -11.61 -14.49 -4.30
C VAL A 70 -12.21 -13.84 -5.55
N CYS A 71 -12.57 -14.61 -6.58
CA CYS A 71 -13.21 -14.10 -7.79
C CYS A 71 -14.58 -13.46 -7.50
N THR A 72 -15.37 -14.08 -6.60
CA THR A 72 -16.68 -13.54 -6.23
C THR A 72 -16.59 -12.20 -5.51
N LEU A 73 -15.60 -12.02 -4.62
CA LEU A 73 -15.43 -10.78 -3.85
C LEU A 73 -14.71 -9.67 -4.63
N MET A 74 -13.71 -10.03 -5.40
CA MET A 74 -12.74 -9.07 -5.93
C MET A 74 -12.71 -9.00 -7.46
N GLY A 75 -13.44 -9.86 -8.14
CA GLY A 75 -13.38 -10.03 -9.58
C GLY A 75 -12.12 -10.77 -10.04
N GLU A 76 -12.04 -11.05 -11.35
CA GLU A 76 -10.86 -11.68 -11.95
C GLU A 76 -9.65 -10.75 -11.89
N GLY A 77 -8.47 -11.35 -11.63
CA GLY A 77 -7.21 -10.62 -11.60
C GLY A 77 -6.81 -10.13 -13.00
N GLY A 78 -6.32 -8.89 -13.10
CA GLY A 78 -5.79 -8.33 -14.34
C GLY A 78 -6.83 -7.71 -15.28
N SER A 79 -8.13 -7.79 -14.99
CA SER A 79 -9.14 -7.06 -15.77
C SER A 79 -9.15 -5.59 -15.36
N GLU A 80 -8.72 -4.70 -16.26
CA GLU A 80 -8.86 -3.24 -16.10
C GLU A 80 -10.30 -2.75 -16.32
N LEU A 81 -11.16 -3.61 -16.85
CA LEU A 81 -12.56 -3.31 -17.07
C LEU A 81 -13.25 -3.09 -15.73
N LEU A 82 -14.06 -2.05 -15.67
CA LEU A 82 -14.99 -1.79 -14.56
C LEU A 82 -15.98 -2.96 -14.48
N ASP A 83 -15.56 -3.99 -13.75
CA ASP A 83 -16.42 -5.13 -13.48
C ASP A 83 -17.42 -4.71 -12.40
N GLU A 84 -18.66 -4.44 -12.80
CA GLU A 84 -19.78 -4.09 -11.90
C GLU A 84 -20.08 -5.23 -10.90
N SER A 85 -19.55 -6.44 -11.13
CA SER A 85 -19.69 -7.58 -10.24
C SER A 85 -18.81 -7.51 -8.99
N ARG A 86 -17.90 -6.51 -8.88
CA ARG A 86 -17.01 -6.37 -7.73
C ARG A 86 -17.76 -6.01 -6.48
N LYS A 87 -17.73 -6.89 -5.48
CA LYS A 87 -18.35 -6.66 -4.18
C LYS A 87 -17.48 -5.86 -3.21
N VAL A 88 -16.16 -5.84 -3.42
CA VAL A 88 -15.20 -5.14 -2.55
C VAL A 88 -14.39 -4.13 -3.35
N SER A 89 -14.41 -2.89 -2.89
CA SER A 89 -13.61 -1.79 -3.46
C SER A 89 -12.94 -0.97 -2.37
N PHE A 90 -11.77 -0.41 -2.69
CA PHE A 90 -10.97 0.40 -1.78
C PHE A 90 -10.72 1.79 -2.37
N SER A 91 -10.85 2.83 -1.54
CA SER A 91 -10.31 4.14 -1.88
C SER A 91 -8.80 4.16 -1.68
N ASP A 92 -8.14 5.19 -2.19
CA ASP A 92 -6.77 5.49 -1.81
C ASP A 92 -6.69 5.71 -0.29
N LEU A 93 -5.56 5.31 0.31
CA LEU A 93 -5.25 5.60 1.71
C LEU A 93 -4.36 6.84 1.73
N VAL A 94 -4.90 7.91 2.30
CA VAL A 94 -4.31 9.26 2.27
C VAL A 94 -4.01 9.75 3.69
N VAL A 95 -3.15 10.75 3.80
CA VAL A 95 -2.87 11.46 5.06
C VAL A 95 -4.17 12.12 5.56
N HIS A 96 -4.35 12.17 6.88
CA HIS A 96 -5.54 12.78 7.50
C HIS A 96 -5.72 14.24 7.06
N PRO A 97 -6.94 14.67 6.71
CA PRO A 97 -7.18 16.03 6.23
C PRO A 97 -6.68 17.14 7.17
N LEU A 98 -6.81 16.97 8.48
CA LEU A 98 -6.30 17.95 9.45
C LEU A 98 -4.77 18.06 9.44
N LEU A 99 -4.06 16.93 9.30
CA LEU A 99 -2.60 16.96 9.20
C LEU A 99 -2.16 17.60 7.88
N ARG A 100 -2.91 17.33 6.80
CA ARG A 100 -2.70 17.96 5.51
C ARG A 100 -2.87 19.47 5.59
N SER A 101 -4.00 19.94 6.13
CA SER A 101 -4.25 21.38 6.30
C SER A 101 -3.19 22.06 7.15
N ALA A 102 -2.75 21.43 8.25
CA ALA A 102 -1.70 21.98 9.10
C ALA A 102 -0.35 22.09 8.36
N ALA A 103 0.00 21.12 7.52
CA ALA A 103 1.21 21.19 6.70
C ALA A 103 1.11 22.27 5.61
N GLU A 104 -0.06 22.42 4.99
CA GLU A 104 -0.33 23.45 3.98
C GLU A 104 -0.33 24.87 4.58
N GLU A 105 -0.70 25.02 5.86
CA GLU A 105 -0.59 26.28 6.62
C GLU A 105 0.86 26.61 6.98
N GLU A 106 1.68 25.60 7.30
CA GLU A 106 3.09 25.77 7.66
C GLU A 106 3.91 26.19 6.44
N THR A 107 3.67 25.55 5.29
CA THR A 107 4.36 25.84 4.03
C THR A 107 3.47 25.56 2.83
N GLY A 108 3.61 26.39 1.78
CA GLY A 108 3.00 26.11 0.48
C GLY A 108 3.93 25.39 -0.50
N ASP A 109 5.13 25.00 -0.06
CA ASP A 109 6.12 24.36 -0.92
C ASP A 109 5.95 22.83 -0.97
N LEU A 110 5.73 22.33 -2.16
CA LEU A 110 5.58 20.93 -2.47
C LEU A 110 6.82 20.09 -2.08
N SER A 111 8.01 20.65 -2.18
CA SER A 111 9.25 19.98 -1.81
C SER A 111 9.38 19.85 -0.28
N GLU A 112 8.89 20.83 0.46
CA GLU A 112 8.85 20.79 1.92
C GLU A 112 7.80 19.78 2.42
N HIS A 113 6.60 19.77 1.84
CA HIS A 113 5.61 18.71 2.14
C HIS A 113 6.21 17.31 1.91
N LYS A 114 6.84 17.10 0.77
CA LYS A 114 7.52 15.84 0.46
C LYS A 114 8.58 15.49 1.52
N ALA A 115 9.39 16.46 1.96
CA ALA A 115 10.43 16.27 2.96
C ALA A 115 9.88 16.03 4.39
N MET A 116 8.72 16.60 4.73
CA MET A 116 8.05 16.32 6.01
C MET A 116 7.73 14.85 6.18
N PHE A 117 7.17 14.20 5.15
CA PHE A 117 6.64 12.85 5.20
C PHE A 117 7.60 11.77 4.73
N THR A 118 8.64 12.15 3.95
CA THR A 118 9.52 11.18 3.30
C THR A 118 10.98 11.54 3.43
N TYR A 119 11.83 10.58 3.14
CA TYR A 119 13.27 10.75 2.97
C TYR A 119 13.80 9.71 1.98
N THR A 120 15.00 9.94 1.45
CA THR A 120 15.65 8.99 0.56
C THR A 120 16.54 8.05 1.36
N ARG A 121 16.47 6.75 1.06
CA ARG A 121 17.29 5.70 1.67
C ARG A 121 17.98 4.89 0.61
N ASP A 122 19.25 4.57 0.87
CA ASP A 122 20.06 3.74 0.00
C ASP A 122 19.99 2.28 0.44
N PHE A 123 19.81 1.39 -0.53
CA PHE A 123 19.83 -0.05 -0.38
C PHE A 123 20.90 -0.65 -1.27
N THR A 124 21.59 -1.67 -0.78
CA THR A 124 22.55 -2.44 -1.57
C THR A 124 22.35 -3.92 -1.35
N SER A 125 22.64 -4.72 -2.36
CA SER A 125 22.70 -6.16 -2.22
C SER A 125 24.09 -6.57 -1.70
N LEU A 126 24.11 -7.55 -0.82
CA LEU A 126 25.36 -8.13 -0.34
C LEU A 126 25.70 -9.39 -1.13
N GLU A 127 26.97 -9.54 -1.51
CA GLU A 127 27.52 -10.74 -2.10
C GLU A 127 28.77 -11.13 -1.28
N ASN A 128 28.75 -12.31 -0.68
CA ASN A 128 29.81 -12.77 0.24
C ASN A 128 30.08 -11.80 1.42
N GLY A 129 29.04 -11.12 1.93
CA GLY A 129 29.16 -10.17 3.03
C GLY A 129 29.67 -8.78 2.65
N MET A 130 29.96 -8.53 1.36
CA MET A 130 30.38 -7.23 0.83
C MET A 130 29.29 -6.64 -0.07
N ALA A 131 29.26 -5.31 -0.17
CA ALA A 131 28.34 -4.62 -1.08
C ALA A 131 28.65 -5.04 -2.53
N LYS A 132 27.62 -5.54 -3.24
CA LYS A 132 27.76 -5.90 -4.65
C LYS A 132 27.89 -4.65 -5.50
N GLU A 133 28.89 -4.61 -6.37
CA GLU A 133 29.10 -3.49 -7.28
C GLU A 133 27.89 -3.28 -8.20
N GLY A 134 27.46 -2.04 -8.39
CA GLY A 134 26.29 -1.67 -9.21
C GLY A 134 24.93 -2.05 -8.60
N SER A 135 24.88 -2.51 -7.35
CA SER A 135 23.61 -2.89 -6.68
C SER A 135 23.01 -1.80 -5.82
N LEU A 136 23.63 -0.62 -5.74
CA LEU A 136 23.08 0.52 -5.01
C LEU A 136 21.74 0.90 -5.63
N ARG A 137 20.72 1.02 -4.80
CA ARG A 137 19.38 1.47 -5.17
C ARG A 137 18.95 2.54 -4.20
N GLN A 138 18.46 3.64 -4.74
CA GLN A 138 17.96 4.75 -3.96
C GLN A 138 16.43 4.74 -3.97
N CYS A 139 15.82 4.64 -2.79
CA CYS A 139 14.37 4.56 -2.64
C CYS A 139 13.87 5.70 -1.76
N ARG A 140 12.78 6.33 -2.16
CA ARG A 140 12.07 7.27 -1.30
C ARG A 140 11.13 6.53 -0.39
N CYS A 141 11.33 6.72 0.92
CA CYS A 141 10.58 6.05 1.97
C CYS A 141 9.64 7.03 2.64
N VAL A 142 8.43 6.58 2.93
CA VAL A 142 7.49 7.23 3.84
C VAL A 142 7.94 6.92 5.27
N LYS A 143 8.05 7.94 6.10
CA LYS A 143 8.49 7.80 7.50
C LYS A 143 7.46 7.02 8.31
N SER A 144 7.92 6.23 9.27
CA SER A 144 7.08 5.58 10.28
C SER A 144 6.33 6.58 11.16
N GLY A 145 5.28 6.10 11.84
CA GLY A 145 4.46 6.90 12.75
C GLY A 145 3.31 7.65 12.09
N PHE A 146 3.28 7.77 10.76
CA PHE A 146 2.15 8.41 10.08
C PHE A 146 0.95 7.48 9.94
N HIS A 147 -0.22 8.10 9.98
CA HIS A 147 -1.52 7.44 9.81
C HIS A 147 -2.09 7.77 8.43
N PHE A 148 -2.62 6.76 7.77
CA PHE A 148 -3.28 6.85 6.48
C PHE A 148 -4.71 6.36 6.60
N TYR A 149 -5.63 7.06 5.96
CA TYR A 149 -7.06 6.82 6.04
C TYR A 149 -7.65 6.56 4.68
N GLY A 150 -8.47 5.53 4.61
CA GLY A 150 -9.19 5.17 3.40
C GLY A 150 -10.52 4.52 3.75
N THR A 151 -11.22 4.05 2.73
CA THR A 151 -12.49 3.36 2.90
C THR A 151 -12.54 2.08 2.09
N CYS A 152 -13.21 1.08 2.65
CA CYS A 152 -13.62 -0.12 1.95
C CYS A 152 -15.13 -0.11 1.79
N VAL A 153 -15.62 -0.40 0.59
CA VAL A 153 -17.05 -0.65 0.35
C VAL A 153 -17.20 -2.13 0.05
N CYS A 154 -18.12 -2.81 0.75
CA CYS A 154 -18.42 -4.22 0.59
C CYS A 154 -19.89 -4.51 0.88
N ASP A 155 -20.37 -5.68 0.50
CA ASP A 155 -21.68 -6.16 0.89
C ASP A 155 -21.72 -6.46 2.40
N ALA A 156 -22.90 -6.28 3.01
CA ALA A 156 -23.04 -6.48 4.46
C ALA A 156 -22.73 -7.92 4.90
N GLN A 157 -23.07 -8.90 4.05
CA GLN A 157 -22.81 -10.32 4.30
C GLN A 157 -21.32 -10.67 4.32
N ASP A 158 -20.50 -9.91 3.57
CA ASP A 158 -19.05 -10.16 3.42
C ASP A 158 -18.23 -9.35 4.43
N ALA A 159 -18.88 -8.43 5.18
CA ALA A 159 -18.20 -7.46 6.03
C ALA A 159 -17.31 -8.08 7.13
N GLU A 160 -17.73 -9.18 7.72
CA GLU A 160 -16.95 -9.85 8.77
C GLU A 160 -15.67 -10.48 8.19
N LEU A 161 -15.77 -11.16 7.05
CA LEU A 161 -14.60 -11.70 6.35
C LEU A 161 -13.65 -10.57 5.93
N VAL A 162 -14.19 -9.47 5.40
CA VAL A 162 -13.39 -8.29 5.00
C VAL A 162 -12.64 -7.72 6.19
N LYS A 163 -13.28 -7.57 7.35
CA LYS A 163 -12.64 -7.06 8.58
C LYS A 163 -11.55 -8.01 9.08
N GLU A 164 -11.80 -9.32 9.03
CA GLU A 164 -10.83 -10.33 9.44
C GLU A 164 -9.56 -10.26 8.58
N VAL A 165 -9.71 -10.19 7.25
CA VAL A 165 -8.60 -10.05 6.31
C VAL A 165 -7.85 -8.74 6.55
N LEU A 166 -8.56 -7.61 6.71
CA LEU A 166 -7.94 -6.30 7.00
C LEU A 166 -7.09 -6.37 8.28
N GLY A 167 -7.56 -7.08 9.31
CA GLY A 167 -6.83 -7.28 10.56
C GLY A 167 -5.56 -8.13 10.45
N GLN A 168 -5.41 -8.91 9.37
CA GLN A 168 -4.23 -9.72 9.10
C GLN A 168 -3.14 -8.97 8.32
N ILE A 169 -3.46 -7.86 7.66
CA ILE A 169 -2.49 -7.08 6.89
C ILE A 169 -1.46 -6.45 7.83
N LYS A 170 -0.23 -6.96 7.78
CA LYS A 170 0.90 -6.50 8.59
C LYS A 170 1.94 -5.77 7.77
N TRP A 171 1.96 -5.98 6.47
CA TRP A 171 3.01 -5.50 5.57
C TRP A 171 2.42 -4.80 4.36
N VAL A 172 2.85 -3.57 4.13
CA VAL A 172 2.41 -2.76 2.99
C VAL A 172 3.62 -2.19 2.26
N GLY A 173 3.43 -1.83 0.98
CA GLY A 173 4.48 -1.21 0.19
C GLY A 173 5.26 -2.16 -0.71
N THR A 174 6.12 -1.58 -1.54
CA THR A 174 6.80 -2.28 -2.64
C THR A 174 7.87 -3.26 -2.16
N MET A 175 8.49 -3.01 -0.99
CA MET A 175 9.61 -3.81 -0.47
C MET A 175 9.21 -4.69 0.73
N ARG A 176 7.91 -4.89 0.97
CA ARG A 176 7.39 -5.63 2.12
C ARG A 176 7.98 -7.04 2.28
N ASN A 177 8.21 -7.75 1.18
CA ASN A 177 8.77 -9.09 1.18
C ASN A 177 10.27 -9.16 1.57
N ARG A 178 10.91 -7.99 1.77
CA ARG A 178 12.31 -7.88 2.21
C ARG A 178 12.42 -7.40 3.66
N GLY A 179 11.33 -7.46 4.43
CA GLY A 179 11.29 -7.01 5.81
C GLY A 179 11.34 -5.48 5.95
N PHE A 180 10.95 -4.76 4.91
CA PHE A 180 10.90 -3.30 4.88
C PHE A 180 9.49 -2.83 4.54
N SER A 181 8.74 -2.48 5.56
CA SER A 181 7.43 -1.77 5.45
C SER A 181 6.91 -1.40 6.84
#